data_d724545e60c282fc91caacc17c4c41a2
#
_entry.id   d724545e60c282fc91caacc17c4c41a2
#
_cell.length_a   1.000
_cell.length_b   1.000
_cell.length_c   1.000
_cell.angle_alpha   90.00
_cell.angle_beta   90.00
_cell.angle_gamma   90.00
#
_symmetry.space_group_name_H-M   'P 1'
#
loop_
_entity.id
_entity.type
_entity.pdbx_description
1 polymer ?
#
loop_
_entity_poly.entity_id
_entity_poly.type
_entity_poly.pdbx_seq_one_letter_code
_entity_poly.pdbx_strand_id
1 'polypeptide(L)'
;KFFEAVEKSHGEEFLTAHINRALKKHTLPAAISPELIKSIPNMPGVYIFYNAEGDVLYVGKSVKMRSRVLSHFANDIGSGKELRMCQETADIEFRETSGELSALFLESKFVKELSPVYNRMLREAKELAVIMRKTDEKGYATLSVEYTGEIDQYELKSVLAVCRSKTQAKAFLRKLVKD
;
A
#
# COMPACT_ATOMS: atom_id res chain seq x y z
N LYS A 1 29.01 0.74 31.49
CA LYS A 1 28.70 2.03 32.17
C LYS A 1 27.69 2.91 31.41
N PHE A 2 27.88 3.19 30.09
CA PHE A 2 26.92 4.02 29.34
C PHE A 2 25.58 3.26 29.15
N PHE A 3 25.61 2.02 28.69
CA PHE A 3 24.41 1.19 28.52
C PHE A 3 23.69 0.93 29.84
N GLU A 4 24.39 0.65 30.91
CA GLU A 4 23.83 0.47 32.27
C GLU A 4 23.12 1.74 32.78
N ALA A 5 23.64 2.93 32.45
CA ALA A 5 23.05 4.21 32.81
C ALA A 5 21.75 4.48 32.03
N VAL A 6 21.71 4.13 30.73
CA VAL A 6 20.52 4.29 29.87
C VAL A 6 19.43 3.29 30.26
N GLU A 7 19.79 2.04 30.54
CA GLU A 7 18.89 1.01 31.01
C GLU A 7 18.20 1.39 32.33
N LYS A 8 18.98 1.95 33.27
CA LYS A 8 18.49 2.40 34.56
C LYS A 8 17.56 3.63 34.46
N SER A 9 17.73 4.47 33.44
CA SER A 9 16.93 5.70 33.26
C SER A 9 15.69 5.53 32.40
N HIS A 10 15.67 4.58 31.45
CA HIS A 10 14.60 4.44 30.44
C HIS A 10 14.02 3.02 30.31
N GLY A 11 14.58 2.05 31.05
CA GLY A 11 14.18 0.64 31.03
C GLY A 11 14.79 -0.17 29.88
N GLU A 12 14.81 -1.49 30.09
CA GLU A 12 15.39 -2.48 29.15
C GLU A 12 14.68 -2.50 27.78
N GLU A 13 13.37 -2.31 27.77
CA GLU A 13 12.56 -2.24 26.55
C GLU A 13 12.95 -1.07 25.65
N PHE A 14 13.21 0.10 26.23
CA PHE A 14 13.66 1.28 25.48
C PHE A 14 15.03 1.03 24.83
N LEU A 15 15.93 0.41 25.58
CA LEU A 15 17.27 0.10 25.07
C LEU A 15 17.22 -0.93 23.95
N THR A 16 16.42 -1.97 24.10
CA THR A 16 16.22 -3.03 23.09
C THR A 16 15.57 -2.49 21.82
N ALA A 17 14.58 -1.62 21.94
CA ALA A 17 13.95 -0.95 20.79
C ALA A 17 14.95 -0.08 20.02
N HIS A 18 15.80 0.69 20.72
CA HIS A 18 16.81 1.54 20.10
C HIS A 18 17.97 0.77 19.46
N ILE A 19 18.40 -0.33 20.08
CA ILE A 19 19.43 -1.23 19.53
C ILE A 19 18.88 -1.92 18.26
N ASN A 20 17.67 -2.45 18.30
CA ASN A 20 17.04 -3.08 17.14
C ASN A 20 16.84 -2.08 15.99
N ARG A 21 16.50 -0.83 16.29
CA ARG A 21 16.43 0.27 15.32
C ARG A 21 17.79 0.58 14.71
N ALA A 22 18.84 0.71 15.52
CA ALA A 22 20.21 0.95 15.06
C ALA A 22 20.74 -0.19 14.18
N LEU A 23 20.34 -1.42 14.49
CA LEU A 23 20.69 -2.62 13.71
C LEU A 23 19.76 -2.83 12.51
N LYS A 24 18.79 -1.94 12.24
CA LYS A 24 17.75 -2.07 11.20
C LYS A 24 16.97 -3.40 11.30
N LYS A 25 16.83 -3.95 12.49
CA LYS A 25 16.00 -5.12 12.72
C LYS A 25 14.53 -4.69 12.75
N HIS A 26 13.70 -5.41 11.98
CA HIS A 26 12.25 -5.23 11.99
C HIS A 26 11.67 -5.84 13.27
N THR A 27 10.89 -5.07 14.02
CA THR A 27 10.16 -5.59 15.17
C THR A 27 8.81 -6.10 14.68
N LEU A 28 8.72 -7.40 14.42
CA LEU A 28 7.46 -8.01 13.98
C LEU A 28 6.44 -8.01 15.12
N PRO A 29 5.13 -7.81 14.82
CA PRO A 29 4.07 -8.06 15.80
C PRO A 29 4.18 -9.46 16.38
N ALA A 30 3.82 -9.63 17.66
CA ALA A 30 3.97 -10.90 18.35
C ALA A 30 3.21 -12.08 17.68
N ALA A 31 2.10 -11.77 17.01
CA ALA A 31 1.29 -12.74 16.28
C ALA A 31 1.86 -13.13 14.91
N ILE A 32 2.78 -12.33 14.34
CA ILE A 32 3.32 -12.55 12.99
C ILE A 32 4.60 -13.38 13.06
N SER A 33 4.55 -14.59 12.49
CA SER A 33 5.73 -15.45 12.43
C SER A 33 6.73 -15.00 11.34
N PRO A 34 8.03 -15.20 11.55
CA PRO A 34 9.04 -14.97 10.52
C PRO A 34 8.81 -15.79 9.24
N GLU A 35 8.20 -16.97 9.37
CA GLU A 35 7.86 -17.87 8.27
C GLU A 35 6.78 -17.25 7.37
N LEU A 36 5.74 -16.64 7.96
CA LEU A 36 4.70 -15.92 7.22
C LEU A 36 5.32 -14.77 6.40
N ILE A 37 6.22 -14.00 6.98
CA ILE A 37 6.92 -12.93 6.25
C ILE A 37 7.76 -13.49 5.10
N LYS A 38 8.44 -14.62 5.30
CA LYS A 38 9.24 -15.26 4.24
C LYS A 38 8.39 -15.80 3.10
N SER A 39 7.15 -16.23 3.38
CA SER A 39 6.21 -16.73 2.36
C SER A 39 5.69 -15.62 1.44
N ILE A 40 5.69 -14.35 1.88
CA ILE A 40 5.25 -13.22 1.05
C ILE A 40 6.25 -13.03 -0.10
N PRO A 41 5.83 -13.10 -1.37
CA PRO A 41 6.72 -12.89 -2.51
C PRO A 41 7.18 -11.43 -2.59
N ASN A 42 8.39 -11.20 -3.09
CA ASN A 42 8.88 -9.83 -3.29
C ASN A 42 8.59 -9.33 -4.71
N MET A 43 7.34 -9.52 -5.15
CA MET A 43 6.80 -9.21 -6.48
C MET A 43 5.66 -8.19 -6.36
N PRO A 44 5.18 -7.63 -7.50
CA PRO A 44 4.03 -6.75 -7.51
C PRO A 44 2.77 -7.43 -6.99
N GLY A 45 2.02 -6.74 -6.14
CA GLY A 45 0.77 -7.27 -5.60
C GLY A 45 0.16 -6.41 -4.52
N VAL A 46 -0.87 -6.97 -3.89
CA VAL A 46 -1.64 -6.38 -2.79
C VAL A 46 -1.51 -7.27 -1.57
N TYR A 47 -1.38 -6.64 -0.40
CA TYR A 47 -1.37 -7.30 0.90
C TYR A 47 -2.46 -6.72 1.79
N ILE A 48 -2.98 -7.56 2.67
CA ILE A 48 -4.10 -7.26 3.55
C ILE A 48 -3.69 -7.64 4.98
N PHE A 49 -3.85 -6.71 5.92
CA PHE A 49 -3.60 -6.95 7.33
C PHE A 49 -4.92 -7.21 8.04
N TYR A 50 -4.94 -8.24 8.88
CA TYR A 50 -6.07 -8.65 9.70
C TYR A 50 -5.73 -8.56 11.19
N ASN A 51 -6.73 -8.27 12.02
CA ASN A 51 -6.63 -8.43 13.47
C ASN A 51 -6.87 -9.90 13.90
N ALA A 52 -6.82 -10.16 15.20
CA ALA A 52 -7.04 -11.50 15.76
C ALA A 52 -8.49 -11.99 15.58
N GLU A 53 -9.43 -11.08 15.43
CA GLU A 53 -10.87 -11.33 15.20
C GLU A 53 -11.18 -11.60 13.72
N GLY A 54 -10.21 -11.37 12.81
CA GLY A 54 -10.39 -11.53 11.37
C GLY A 54 -10.91 -10.26 10.66
N ASP A 55 -10.98 -9.12 11.34
CA ASP A 55 -11.35 -7.86 10.72
C ASP A 55 -10.20 -7.29 9.88
N VAL A 56 -10.54 -6.68 8.76
CA VAL A 56 -9.56 -6.07 7.86
C VAL A 56 -9.08 -4.73 8.40
N LEU A 57 -7.83 -4.67 8.79
CA LEU A 57 -7.19 -3.46 9.28
C LEU A 57 -6.73 -2.55 8.15
N TYR A 58 -6.02 -3.10 7.18
CA TYR A 58 -5.35 -2.35 6.14
C TYR A 58 -5.21 -3.14 4.84
N VAL A 59 -5.33 -2.46 3.72
CA VAL A 59 -5.00 -2.96 2.38
C VAL A 59 -3.92 -2.07 1.79
N GLY A 60 -2.87 -2.67 1.23
CA GLY A 60 -1.80 -1.93 0.59
C GLY A 60 -1.27 -2.62 -0.65
N LYS A 61 -0.71 -1.84 -1.60
CA LYS A 61 -0.03 -2.35 -2.79
C LYS A 61 1.46 -2.09 -2.75
N SER A 62 2.21 -2.93 -3.45
CA SER A 62 3.63 -2.68 -3.70
C SER A 62 4.11 -3.43 -4.94
N VAL A 63 5.16 -2.91 -5.58
CA VAL A 63 5.93 -3.65 -6.59
C VAL A 63 6.93 -4.63 -5.94
N LYS A 64 7.15 -4.51 -4.63
CA LYS A 64 7.99 -5.38 -3.78
C LYS A 64 7.28 -5.63 -2.47
N MET A 65 6.30 -6.55 -2.47
CA MET A 65 5.38 -6.75 -1.33
C MET A 65 6.10 -7.04 -0.03
N ARG A 66 6.99 -8.05 0.02
CA ARG A 66 7.72 -8.41 1.25
C ARG A 66 8.46 -7.21 1.85
N SER A 67 9.22 -6.49 1.03
CA SER A 67 9.96 -5.30 1.48
C SER A 67 9.03 -4.22 2.03
N ARG A 68 7.88 -4.03 1.40
CA ARG A 68 6.88 -3.04 1.83
C ARG A 68 6.21 -3.43 3.13
N VAL A 69 5.81 -4.70 3.28
CA VAL A 69 5.24 -5.24 4.53
C VAL A 69 6.24 -5.06 5.67
N LEU A 70 7.50 -5.45 5.48
CA LEU A 70 8.55 -5.25 6.48
C LEU A 70 8.73 -3.77 6.84
N SER A 71 8.60 -2.85 5.86
CA SER A 71 8.75 -1.41 6.14
C SER A 71 7.66 -0.86 7.07
N HIS A 72 6.46 -1.44 7.10
CA HIS A 72 5.43 -1.06 8.07
C HIS A 72 5.86 -1.41 9.50
N PHE A 73 6.52 -2.55 9.68
CA PHE A 73 6.97 -3.01 11.00
C PHE A 73 8.34 -2.44 11.41
N ALA A 74 9.09 -1.84 10.47
CA ALA A 74 10.38 -1.20 10.77
C ALA A 74 10.23 0.21 11.36
N ASN A 75 9.08 0.85 11.13
CA ASN A 75 8.82 2.23 11.53
C ASN A 75 8.06 2.29 12.86
N ASP A 76 8.65 1.76 13.93
CA ASP A 76 8.10 1.84 15.30
C ASP A 76 7.82 3.29 15.78
N ILE A 77 8.16 4.29 14.97
CA ILE A 77 7.99 5.73 15.26
C ILE A 77 7.19 6.42 14.15
N GLY A 78 6.37 5.69 13.45
CA GLY A 78 5.33 6.23 12.58
C GLY A 78 4.29 7.03 13.39
N SER A 79 3.30 7.55 12.71
CA SER A 79 2.13 8.15 13.37
C SER A 79 1.55 7.13 14.37
N GLY A 80 0.97 7.60 15.48
CA GLY A 80 0.31 6.71 16.45
C GLY A 80 -0.74 5.79 15.82
N LYS A 81 -1.21 6.12 14.62
CA LYS A 81 -2.09 5.29 13.79
C LYS A 81 -1.36 4.07 13.20
N GLU A 82 -0.16 4.26 12.65
CA GLU A 82 0.64 3.14 12.09
C GLU A 82 1.09 2.19 13.17
N LEU A 83 1.49 2.73 14.32
CA LEU A 83 1.86 1.91 15.47
C LEU A 83 0.71 1.02 15.92
N ARG A 84 -0.51 1.58 16.07
CA ARG A 84 -1.70 0.79 16.44
C ARG A 84 -2.01 -0.28 15.39
N MET A 85 -2.01 0.07 14.12
CA MET A 85 -2.20 -0.89 13.03
C MET A 85 -1.21 -2.05 13.12
N CYS A 86 0.08 -1.76 13.34
CA CYS A 86 1.10 -2.79 13.51
C CYS A 86 0.85 -3.67 14.74
N GLN A 87 0.50 -3.08 15.89
CA GLN A 87 0.21 -3.82 17.12
C GLN A 87 -1.02 -4.72 17.01
N GLU A 88 -2.05 -4.27 16.29
CA GLU A 88 -3.28 -5.02 16.07
C GLU A 88 -3.15 -6.09 14.99
N THR A 89 -2.12 -6.05 14.14
CA THR A 89 -1.95 -7.01 13.05
C THR A 89 -1.60 -8.39 13.59
N ALA A 90 -2.47 -9.37 13.28
CA ALA A 90 -2.34 -10.77 13.69
C ALA A 90 -2.15 -11.72 12.51
N ASP A 91 -2.58 -11.34 11.29
CA ASP A 91 -2.39 -12.13 10.08
C ASP A 91 -2.21 -11.25 8.85
N ILE A 92 -1.61 -11.81 7.78
CA ILE A 92 -1.32 -11.13 6.52
C ILE A 92 -1.68 -12.04 5.35
N GLU A 93 -2.64 -11.60 4.56
CA GLU A 93 -2.94 -12.21 3.27
C GLU A 93 -2.28 -11.40 2.14
N PHE A 94 -1.97 -12.05 1.03
CA PHE A 94 -1.41 -11.38 -0.14
C PHE A 94 -1.93 -11.96 -1.44
N ARG A 95 -1.96 -11.11 -2.48
CA ARG A 95 -2.33 -11.49 -3.86
C ARG A 95 -1.29 -10.91 -4.81
N GLU A 96 -0.65 -11.78 -5.59
CA GLU A 96 0.27 -11.38 -6.65
C GLU A 96 -0.50 -10.78 -7.83
N THR A 97 0.14 -9.85 -8.51
CA THR A 97 -0.40 -9.24 -9.73
C THR A 97 0.68 -9.17 -10.81
N SER A 98 0.25 -9.03 -12.07
CA SER A 98 1.15 -8.93 -13.22
C SER A 98 2.01 -7.67 -13.25
N GLY A 99 1.67 -6.64 -12.41
CA GLY A 99 2.42 -5.39 -12.37
C GLY A 99 1.75 -4.34 -11.47
N GLU A 100 2.34 -3.14 -11.45
CA GLU A 100 1.92 -2.06 -10.57
C GLU A 100 0.48 -1.59 -10.86
N LEU A 101 0.10 -1.53 -12.13
CA LEU A 101 -1.23 -1.10 -12.54
C LEU A 101 -2.30 -2.04 -12.02
N SER A 102 -2.12 -3.35 -12.24
CA SER A 102 -3.04 -4.38 -11.72
C SER A 102 -3.10 -4.37 -10.19
N ALA A 103 -1.97 -4.14 -9.51
CA ALA A 103 -1.95 -4.00 -8.06
C ALA A 103 -2.74 -2.77 -7.59
N LEU A 104 -2.67 -1.64 -8.31
CA LEU A 104 -3.41 -0.43 -7.98
C LEU A 104 -4.93 -0.65 -8.08
N PHE A 105 -5.41 -1.34 -9.12
CA PHE A 105 -6.83 -1.65 -9.28
C PHE A 105 -7.31 -2.62 -8.21
N LEU A 106 -6.53 -3.67 -7.95
CA LEU A 106 -6.86 -4.66 -6.94
C LEU A 106 -6.90 -4.03 -5.53
N GLU A 107 -5.94 -3.13 -5.19
CA GLU A 107 -5.97 -2.34 -3.95
C GLU A 107 -7.27 -1.53 -3.85
N SER A 108 -7.62 -0.79 -4.92
CA SER A 108 -8.84 0.03 -4.95
C SER A 108 -10.10 -0.80 -4.76
N LYS A 109 -10.19 -1.95 -5.42
CA LYS A 109 -11.28 -2.91 -5.29
C LYS A 109 -11.40 -3.41 -3.85
N PHE A 110 -10.33 -3.95 -3.29
CA PHE A 110 -10.34 -4.47 -1.93
C PHE A 110 -10.63 -3.40 -0.87
N VAL A 111 -10.13 -2.17 -1.03
CA VAL A 111 -10.48 -1.08 -0.11
C VAL A 111 -11.97 -0.76 -0.13
N LYS A 112 -12.63 -0.83 -1.28
CA LYS A 112 -14.08 -0.61 -1.40
C LYS A 112 -14.89 -1.77 -0.81
N GLU A 113 -14.52 -3.00 -1.15
CA GLU A 113 -15.24 -4.21 -0.74
C GLU A 113 -15.07 -4.50 0.76
N LEU A 114 -13.83 -4.41 1.25
CA LEU A 114 -13.47 -4.80 2.62
C LEU A 114 -13.58 -3.66 3.63
N SER A 115 -13.66 -2.40 3.17
CA SER A 115 -13.78 -1.21 4.03
C SER A 115 -12.78 -1.14 5.19
N PRO A 116 -11.46 -1.33 4.96
CA PRO A 116 -10.47 -1.49 6.02
C PRO A 116 -10.38 -0.27 6.94
N VAL A 117 -10.14 -0.52 8.23
CA VAL A 117 -10.15 0.49 9.30
C VAL A 117 -9.16 1.62 9.04
N TYR A 118 -7.97 1.28 8.55
CA TYR A 118 -6.87 2.22 8.41
C TYR A 118 -6.74 2.87 7.02
N ASN A 119 -7.56 2.50 6.01
CA ASN A 119 -7.55 3.10 4.66
C ASN A 119 -8.55 4.25 4.46
N ARG A 120 -8.81 5.10 5.47
CA ARG A 120 -9.86 6.14 5.43
C ARG A 120 -9.86 6.99 4.16
N MET A 121 -8.71 7.48 3.73
CA MET A 121 -8.61 8.34 2.54
C MET A 121 -8.98 7.63 1.24
N LEU A 122 -8.68 6.33 1.11
CA LEU A 122 -9.01 5.54 -0.09
C LEU A 122 -10.48 5.09 -0.09
N ARG A 123 -11.11 4.95 1.08
CA ARG A 123 -12.54 4.64 1.19
C ARG A 123 -13.43 5.77 0.66
N GLU A 124 -12.98 7.02 0.84
CA GLU A 124 -13.67 8.22 0.35
C GLU A 124 -13.42 8.47 -1.14
N ALA A 125 -12.32 7.95 -1.69
CA ALA A 125 -12.02 8.04 -3.13
C ALA A 125 -12.91 7.07 -3.91
N LYS A 126 -14.06 7.58 -4.39
CA LYS A 126 -15.09 6.77 -5.08
C LYS A 126 -14.59 6.14 -6.38
N GLU A 127 -13.63 6.78 -7.09
CA GLU A 127 -13.19 6.36 -8.41
C GLU A 127 -11.73 6.75 -8.67
N LEU A 128 -11.03 5.91 -9.42
CA LEU A 128 -9.72 6.25 -9.99
C LEU A 128 -9.93 7.06 -11.27
N ALA A 129 -9.09 8.05 -11.50
CA ALA A 129 -9.05 8.79 -12.77
C ALA A 129 -8.11 8.07 -13.73
N VAL A 130 -8.64 7.55 -14.81
CA VAL A 130 -7.91 6.78 -15.81
C VAL A 130 -7.75 7.63 -17.05
N ILE A 131 -6.53 7.76 -17.56
CA ILE A 131 -6.25 8.40 -18.83
C ILE A 131 -6.19 7.31 -19.88
N MET A 132 -7.10 7.39 -20.85
CA MET A 132 -7.26 6.40 -21.89
C MET A 132 -6.94 7.00 -23.27
N ARG A 133 -6.34 6.18 -24.12
CA ARG A 133 -6.23 6.45 -25.55
C ARG A 133 -7.48 5.92 -26.24
N LYS A 134 -8.17 6.79 -26.95
CA LYS A 134 -9.30 6.44 -27.82
C LYS A 134 -9.00 6.86 -29.26
N THR A 135 -9.75 6.30 -30.21
CA THR A 135 -9.74 6.75 -31.59
C THR A 135 -11.09 7.43 -31.86
N ASP A 136 -11.07 8.64 -32.42
CA ASP A 136 -12.28 9.34 -32.80
C ASP A 136 -12.87 8.78 -34.12
N GLU A 137 -14.05 9.26 -34.49
CA GLU A 137 -14.75 8.84 -35.71
C GLU A 137 -13.97 9.12 -37.01
N LYS A 138 -12.97 10.00 -36.94
CA LYS A 138 -12.09 10.36 -38.07
C LYS A 138 -10.77 9.58 -38.08
N GLY A 139 -10.58 8.66 -37.11
CA GLY A 139 -9.38 7.85 -36.99
C GLY A 139 -8.23 8.48 -36.21
N TYR A 140 -8.41 9.68 -35.63
CA TYR A 140 -7.36 10.33 -34.84
C TYR A 140 -7.31 9.76 -33.41
N ALA A 141 -6.10 9.65 -32.89
CA ALA A 141 -5.90 9.25 -31.49
C ALA A 141 -6.26 10.43 -30.55
N THR A 142 -7.16 10.19 -29.63
CA THR A 142 -7.60 11.17 -28.63
C THR A 142 -7.30 10.64 -27.22
N LEU A 143 -7.15 11.57 -26.27
CA LEU A 143 -6.98 11.26 -24.85
C LEU A 143 -8.24 11.63 -24.06
N SER A 144 -8.80 10.68 -23.34
CA SER A 144 -9.93 10.92 -22.45
C SER A 144 -9.55 10.64 -20.99
N VAL A 145 -10.20 11.34 -20.06
CA VAL A 145 -10.12 11.02 -18.62
C VAL A 145 -11.44 10.41 -18.22
N GLU A 146 -11.38 9.17 -17.79
CA GLU A 146 -12.53 8.43 -17.28
C GLU A 146 -12.38 8.15 -15.79
N TYR A 147 -13.50 7.98 -15.10
CA TYR A 147 -13.54 7.67 -13.69
C TYR A 147 -14.15 6.29 -13.55
N THR A 148 -13.38 5.37 -12.97
CA THR A 148 -13.83 3.99 -12.81
C THR A 148 -13.36 3.40 -11.51
N GLY A 149 -14.18 2.53 -10.98
CA GLY A 149 -13.82 1.68 -9.84
C GLY A 149 -13.34 0.30 -10.26
N GLU A 150 -13.64 -0.08 -11.50
CA GLU A 150 -13.27 -1.37 -12.10
C GLU A 150 -12.89 -1.13 -13.55
N ILE A 151 -11.81 -1.77 -13.99
CA ILE A 151 -11.40 -1.78 -15.40
C ILE A 151 -11.46 -3.21 -15.88
N ASP A 152 -12.26 -3.42 -16.91
CA ASP A 152 -12.30 -4.69 -17.63
C ASP A 152 -10.94 -4.94 -18.33
N GLN A 153 -10.54 -6.21 -18.46
CA GLN A 153 -9.24 -6.59 -19.07
C GLN A 153 -9.05 -6.05 -20.49
N TYR A 154 -10.14 -5.81 -21.22
CA TYR A 154 -10.09 -5.24 -22.57
C TYR A 154 -9.71 -3.74 -22.59
N GLU A 155 -10.03 -2.99 -21.53
CA GLU A 155 -9.74 -1.57 -21.42
C GLU A 155 -8.30 -1.28 -21.00
N LEU A 156 -7.64 -2.23 -20.31
CA LEU A 156 -6.25 -2.08 -19.85
C LEU A 156 -5.27 -1.75 -20.99
N LYS A 157 -5.50 -2.26 -22.21
CA LYS A 157 -4.66 -1.97 -23.39
C LYS A 157 -4.74 -0.52 -23.84
N SER A 158 -5.83 0.16 -23.51
CA SER A 158 -6.08 1.56 -23.85
C SER A 158 -5.68 2.52 -22.72
N VAL A 159 -5.31 2.00 -21.54
CA VAL A 159 -4.94 2.78 -20.37
C VAL A 159 -3.50 3.28 -20.51
N LEU A 160 -3.31 4.60 -20.55
CA LEU A 160 -2.00 5.24 -20.57
C LEU A 160 -1.48 5.58 -19.17
N ALA A 161 -2.38 6.00 -18.28
CA ALA A 161 -2.03 6.33 -16.90
C ALA A 161 -3.24 6.22 -15.97
N VAL A 162 -2.95 5.97 -14.70
CA VAL A 162 -3.95 5.96 -13.62
C VAL A 162 -3.55 6.95 -12.55
N CYS A 163 -4.49 7.78 -12.16
CA CYS A 163 -4.30 8.83 -11.18
C CYS A 163 -5.28 8.64 -10.02
N ARG A 164 -4.85 8.97 -8.80
CA ARG A 164 -5.69 8.90 -7.59
C ARG A 164 -6.70 10.04 -7.48
N SER A 165 -6.58 11.06 -8.32
CA SER A 165 -7.49 12.21 -8.31
C SER A 165 -7.64 12.86 -9.66
N LYS A 166 -8.78 13.54 -9.86
CA LYS A 166 -9.08 14.36 -11.04
C LYS A 166 -8.02 15.46 -11.30
N THR A 167 -7.54 16.07 -10.24
CA THR A 167 -6.52 17.13 -10.30
C THR A 167 -5.21 16.57 -10.83
N GLN A 168 -4.80 15.40 -10.36
CA GLN A 168 -3.58 14.73 -10.82
C GLN A 168 -3.68 14.32 -12.30
N ALA A 169 -4.82 13.78 -12.74
CA ALA A 169 -5.04 13.43 -14.14
C ALA A 169 -4.99 14.63 -15.05
N LYS A 170 -5.63 15.75 -14.68
CA LYS A 170 -5.57 17.01 -15.45
C LYS A 170 -4.15 17.59 -15.51
N ALA A 171 -3.38 17.52 -14.42
CA ALA A 171 -1.99 17.98 -14.41
C ALA A 171 -1.12 17.13 -15.33
N PHE A 172 -1.32 15.82 -15.36
CA PHE A 172 -0.62 14.90 -16.24
C PHE A 172 -0.92 15.20 -17.72
N LEU A 173 -2.21 15.37 -18.09
CA LEU A 173 -2.59 15.74 -19.46
C LEU A 173 -1.98 17.07 -19.91
N ARG A 174 -1.97 18.08 -19.04
CA ARG A 174 -1.34 19.38 -19.36
C ARG A 174 0.16 19.27 -19.62
N LYS A 175 0.82 18.31 -18.99
CA LYS A 175 2.25 18.07 -19.20
C LYS A 175 2.52 17.40 -20.55
N LEU A 176 1.67 16.42 -20.92
CA LEU A 176 1.76 15.73 -22.22
C LEU A 176 1.48 16.64 -23.44
N VAL A 177 0.70 17.70 -23.26
CA VAL A 177 0.35 18.65 -24.35
C VAL A 177 1.42 19.74 -24.51
N LYS A 178 2.35 19.91 -23.57
CA LYS A 178 3.41 20.93 -23.61
C LYS A 178 4.73 20.44 -24.18
N ASP A 179 4.91 19.14 -24.26
CA ASP A 179 6.05 18.45 -24.88
C ASP A 179 5.67 18.01 -26.30
#